data_2ee7a2b5397e028bc0b92d0ad9ec6486
#
_entry.id   2ee7a2b5397e028bc0b92d0ad9ec6486
#
_cell.length_a   1.000
_cell.length_b   1.000
_cell.length_c   1.000
_cell.angle_alpha   90.00
_cell.angle_beta   90.00
_cell.angle_gamma   90.00
#
_symmetry.space_group_name_H-M   'P 1'
#
loop_
_entity.id
_entity.type
_entity.pdbx_description
1 polymer ?
#
loop_
_entity_poly.entity_id
_entity_poly.type
_entity_poly.pdbx_seq_one_letter_code
_entity_poly.pdbx_strand_id
1 'polypeptide(L)'
;MTALNHKIDFALVFTVHNANPNGDPLDGNRPRTTYEGFGEVSDVCLKRKIRNRWIDEGYPVFVQSDDRRAEGDDYRSLKDRADGCPALKECLAAINAQKKAKDKAEDSGVSREDYARIACETWLDVRAFGQVFAFKSGKKDESEGSDAVSIGIRGPVSIQSAFSKESVNIVSSQITKSVNLETSADPDRKGRDTMGMKHRVHYGVYTAFGSINVQPASKTGFSEQDAEALKEALRTLFRNDATSARPDGSMEVVKLVWWEHNCPSGQYSSAKVHRSLRVNQPEDPSALPTVAVDESAICGLKYTMIDGE
;
A
#
# COMPACT_ATOMS: atom_id res chain seq x y z
N MET A 1 18.57 -15.79 1.82
CA MET A 1 18.29 -14.35 1.88
C MET A 1 19.02 -13.76 3.06
N THR A 2 19.68 -12.61 2.89
CA THR A 2 20.39 -11.92 3.99
C THR A 2 19.34 -11.21 4.85
N ALA A 3 19.33 -11.49 6.17
CA ALA A 3 18.39 -10.82 7.08
C ALA A 3 18.70 -9.33 7.18
N LEU A 4 17.66 -8.50 7.23
CA LEU A 4 17.80 -7.07 7.45
C LEU A 4 18.41 -6.83 8.85
N ASN A 5 19.53 -6.12 8.93
CA ASN A 5 20.28 -5.92 10.16
C ASN A 5 20.36 -4.46 10.63
N HIS A 6 19.87 -3.53 9.84
CA HIS A 6 19.86 -2.09 10.12
C HIS A 6 18.51 -1.47 9.81
N LYS A 7 18.18 -0.42 10.54
CA LYS A 7 16.96 0.35 10.31
C LYS A 7 17.10 1.19 9.05
N ILE A 8 15.99 1.33 8.30
CA ILE A 8 15.91 2.18 7.12
C ILE A 8 14.78 3.18 7.33
N ASP A 9 15.01 4.45 7.01
CA ASP A 9 13.96 5.45 6.82
C ASP A 9 13.94 5.87 5.34
N PHE A 10 12.79 6.28 4.83
CA PHE A 10 12.68 6.75 3.46
C PHE A 10 11.64 7.87 3.30
N ALA A 11 11.81 8.65 2.24
CA ALA A 11 10.84 9.62 1.81
C ALA A 11 10.64 9.54 0.30
N LEU A 12 9.39 9.59 -0.12
CA LEU A 12 8.97 9.62 -1.52
C LEU A 12 8.43 11.01 -1.83
N VAL A 13 9.00 11.68 -2.84
CA VAL A 13 8.53 12.96 -3.36
C VAL A 13 8.00 12.74 -4.77
N PHE A 14 6.77 13.15 -5.02
CA PHE A 14 6.12 12.99 -6.32
C PHE A 14 5.23 14.20 -6.66
N THR A 15 4.99 14.38 -7.95
CA THR A 15 4.10 15.43 -8.46
C THR A 15 2.78 14.84 -8.95
N VAL A 16 1.76 15.67 -8.93
CA VAL A 16 0.44 15.40 -9.48
C VAL A 16 0.05 16.56 -10.39
N HIS A 17 -0.27 16.26 -11.64
CA HIS A 17 -0.71 17.22 -12.64
C HIS A 17 -2.06 16.81 -13.23
N ASN A 18 -3.08 17.66 -13.07
CA ASN A 18 -4.39 17.46 -13.66
C ASN A 18 -4.98 16.05 -13.48
N ALA A 19 -4.76 15.46 -12.31
CA ALA A 19 -5.15 14.09 -11.95
C ALA A 19 -5.87 14.01 -10.61
N ASN A 20 -6.58 12.92 -10.40
CA ASN A 20 -7.10 12.55 -9.08
C ASN A 20 -6.22 11.46 -8.47
N PRO A 21 -5.28 11.81 -7.60
CA PRO A 21 -4.32 10.84 -7.05
C PRO A 21 -4.98 9.83 -6.10
N ASN A 22 -5.99 10.28 -5.34
CA ASN A 22 -6.73 9.44 -4.40
C ASN A 22 -8.11 10.06 -4.11
N GLY A 23 -9.13 9.58 -4.82
CA GLY A 23 -10.50 10.06 -4.63
C GLY A 23 -11.13 9.60 -3.32
N ASP A 24 -12.06 10.41 -2.79
CA ASP A 24 -12.88 10.06 -1.64
C ASP A 24 -14.24 9.53 -2.10
N PRO A 25 -14.56 8.24 -1.87
CA PRO A 25 -15.85 7.68 -2.24
C PRO A 25 -17.05 8.36 -1.55
N LEU A 26 -16.84 8.94 -0.37
CA LEU A 26 -17.88 9.60 0.41
C LEU A 26 -18.13 11.05 -0.06
N ASP A 27 -17.21 11.63 -0.80
CA ASP A 27 -17.33 12.99 -1.37
C ASP A 27 -17.29 12.96 -2.92
N GLY A 28 -18.15 12.16 -3.53
CA GLY A 28 -18.26 12.12 -4.99
C GLY A 28 -16.97 11.80 -5.73
N ASN A 29 -16.06 11.07 -5.12
CA ASN A 29 -14.73 10.75 -5.64
C ASN A 29 -13.84 12.00 -5.89
N ARG A 30 -14.03 13.10 -5.13
CA ARG A 30 -13.12 14.23 -5.16
C ARG A 30 -11.74 13.84 -4.60
N PRO A 31 -10.65 14.45 -5.08
CA PRO A 31 -9.33 14.26 -4.47
C PRO A 31 -9.39 14.55 -2.96
N ARG A 32 -8.80 13.66 -2.14
CA ARG A 32 -8.74 13.84 -0.70
C ARG A 32 -7.93 15.07 -0.34
N THR A 33 -8.42 15.82 0.65
CA THR A 33 -7.71 16.96 1.22
C THR A 33 -7.86 17.00 2.73
N THR A 34 -6.91 17.63 3.41
CA THR A 34 -7.06 18.02 4.80
C THR A 34 -8.04 19.21 4.92
N TYR A 35 -8.38 19.56 6.17
CA TYR A 35 -9.22 20.73 6.44
C TYR A 35 -8.60 22.03 5.93
N GLU A 36 -7.27 22.15 5.97
CA GLU A 36 -6.52 23.30 5.49
C GLU A 36 -6.32 23.33 3.95
N GLY A 37 -6.85 22.32 3.25
CA GLY A 37 -6.78 22.22 1.79
C GLY A 37 -5.51 21.58 1.24
N PHE A 38 -4.64 20.98 2.10
CA PHE A 38 -3.53 20.17 1.61
C PHE A 38 -4.05 18.88 1.00
N GLY A 39 -3.57 18.54 -0.20
CA GLY A 39 -3.91 17.27 -0.84
C GLY A 39 -3.38 16.08 -0.06
N GLU A 40 -4.17 15.01 0.01
CA GLU A 40 -3.80 13.76 0.67
C GLU A 40 -3.84 12.57 -0.29
N VAL A 41 -2.80 11.73 -0.21
CA VAL A 41 -2.82 10.36 -0.75
C VAL A 41 -2.61 9.40 0.42
N SER A 42 -3.63 8.62 0.74
CA SER A 42 -3.62 7.75 1.92
C SER A 42 -2.53 6.66 1.82
N ASP A 43 -2.05 6.21 2.99
CA ASP A 43 -1.11 5.11 3.10
C ASP A 43 -1.64 3.82 2.45
N VAL A 44 -2.94 3.57 2.55
CA VAL A 44 -3.61 2.43 1.90
C VAL A 44 -3.51 2.53 0.38
N CYS A 45 -3.70 3.74 -0.18
CA CYS A 45 -3.54 3.97 -1.62
C CYS A 45 -2.09 3.73 -2.07
N LEU A 46 -1.10 4.24 -1.32
CA LEU A 46 0.32 4.01 -1.61
C LEU A 46 0.68 2.51 -1.52
N LYS A 47 0.26 1.83 -0.46
CA LYS A 47 0.47 0.38 -0.31
C LYS A 47 -0.17 -0.44 -1.44
N ARG A 48 -1.34 0.01 -1.94
CA ARG A 48 -1.97 -0.62 -3.10
C ARG A 48 -1.10 -0.50 -4.34
N LYS A 49 -0.55 0.69 -4.62
CA LYS A 49 0.33 0.94 -5.77
C LYS A 49 1.63 0.12 -5.66
N ILE A 50 2.24 0.04 -4.48
CA ILE A 50 3.41 -0.80 -4.23
C ILE A 50 3.10 -2.28 -4.52
N ARG A 51 1.96 -2.79 -4.05
CA ARG A 51 1.52 -4.17 -4.37
C ARG A 51 1.35 -4.39 -5.86
N ASN A 52 0.76 -3.43 -6.57
CA ASN A 52 0.61 -3.50 -8.01
C ASN A 52 1.97 -3.58 -8.72
N ARG A 53 2.96 -2.78 -8.28
CA ARG A 53 4.33 -2.86 -8.80
C ARG A 53 4.96 -4.23 -8.55
N TRP A 54 4.83 -4.76 -7.33
CA TRP A 54 5.33 -6.10 -7.01
C TRP A 54 4.67 -7.19 -7.86
N ILE A 55 3.36 -7.08 -8.14
CA ILE A 55 2.67 -8.01 -9.04
C ILE A 55 3.24 -7.91 -10.46
N ASP A 56 3.43 -6.69 -10.98
CA ASP A 56 4.02 -6.46 -12.31
C ASP A 56 5.45 -7.02 -12.41
N GLU A 57 6.19 -7.07 -11.31
CA GLU A 57 7.55 -7.63 -11.20
C GLU A 57 7.57 -9.14 -10.87
N GLY A 58 6.39 -9.77 -10.78
CA GLY A 58 6.26 -11.22 -10.56
C GLY A 58 6.41 -11.67 -9.10
N TYR A 59 6.38 -10.75 -8.13
CA TYR A 59 6.38 -11.13 -6.72
C TYR A 59 5.00 -11.64 -6.29
N PRO A 60 4.94 -12.68 -5.44
CA PRO A 60 3.69 -13.17 -4.88
C PRO A 60 3.12 -12.15 -3.89
N VAL A 61 1.89 -11.72 -4.12
CA VAL A 61 1.16 -10.73 -3.30
C VAL A 61 -0.17 -11.31 -2.85
N PHE A 62 -0.49 -11.16 -1.57
CA PHE A 62 -1.74 -11.65 -0.97
C PHE A 62 -2.92 -10.74 -1.29
N VAL A 63 -2.77 -9.42 -1.09
CA VAL A 63 -3.85 -8.46 -1.32
C VAL A 63 -3.78 -7.95 -2.76
N GLN A 64 -4.56 -8.57 -3.63
CA GLN A 64 -4.66 -8.21 -5.04
C GLN A 64 -6.07 -7.68 -5.33
N SER A 65 -6.17 -6.75 -6.27
CA SER A 65 -7.46 -6.30 -6.80
C SER A 65 -7.92 -7.15 -7.97
N ASP A 66 -9.22 -7.13 -8.23
CA ASP A 66 -9.83 -7.93 -9.30
C ASP A 66 -9.27 -7.61 -10.70
N ASP A 67 -8.88 -6.34 -10.93
CA ASP A 67 -8.31 -5.84 -12.17
C ASP A 67 -6.81 -6.18 -12.35
N ARG A 68 -6.16 -6.70 -11.30
CA ARG A 68 -4.72 -7.00 -11.27
C ARG A 68 -4.42 -8.43 -10.81
N ARG A 69 -5.39 -9.34 -10.92
CA ARG A 69 -5.14 -10.75 -10.62
C ARG A 69 -4.15 -11.35 -11.61
N ALA A 70 -3.28 -12.20 -11.09
CA ALA A 70 -2.41 -13.01 -11.94
C ALA A 70 -3.25 -13.95 -12.81
N GLU A 71 -2.75 -14.31 -13.98
CA GLU A 71 -3.40 -15.28 -14.87
C GLU A 71 -3.56 -16.63 -14.14
N GLY A 72 -4.78 -17.16 -14.14
CA GLY A 72 -5.12 -18.40 -13.41
C GLY A 72 -5.44 -18.20 -11.91
N ASP A 73 -5.44 -16.95 -11.41
CA ASP A 73 -5.89 -16.66 -10.04
C ASP A 73 -7.41 -16.44 -10.00
N ASP A 74 -8.19 -17.48 -9.69
CA ASP A 74 -9.64 -17.45 -9.62
C ASP A 74 -10.19 -17.13 -8.22
N TYR A 75 -9.35 -16.75 -7.26
CA TYR A 75 -9.77 -16.48 -5.89
C TYR A 75 -10.62 -15.20 -5.82
N ARG A 76 -11.80 -15.32 -5.21
CA ARG A 76 -12.78 -14.23 -5.08
C ARG A 76 -12.65 -13.44 -3.80
N SER A 77 -11.88 -13.95 -2.83
CA SER A 77 -11.67 -13.29 -1.55
C SER A 77 -10.27 -13.60 -0.99
N LEU A 78 -9.83 -12.79 -0.03
CA LEU A 78 -8.60 -13.06 0.71
C LEU A 78 -8.67 -14.41 1.46
N LYS A 79 -9.86 -14.80 1.92
CA LYS A 79 -10.07 -16.08 2.55
C LYS A 79 -9.85 -17.22 1.55
N ASP A 80 -10.44 -17.14 0.36
CA ASP A 80 -10.28 -18.17 -0.67
C ASP A 80 -8.79 -18.31 -1.07
N ARG A 81 -8.07 -17.19 -1.18
CA ARG A 81 -6.62 -17.21 -1.47
C ARG A 81 -5.82 -17.86 -0.35
N ALA A 82 -6.15 -17.58 0.92
CA ALA A 82 -5.50 -18.25 2.04
C ALA A 82 -5.82 -19.76 2.08
N ASP A 83 -7.09 -20.14 1.85
CA ASP A 83 -7.54 -21.52 1.80
C ASP A 83 -6.98 -22.28 0.56
N GLY A 84 -6.66 -21.56 -0.50
CA GLY A 84 -6.00 -22.07 -1.70
C GLY A 84 -4.51 -22.36 -1.52
N CYS A 85 -3.88 -21.91 -0.44
CA CYS A 85 -2.51 -22.28 -0.08
C CYS A 85 -2.50 -23.58 0.74
N PRO A 86 -2.02 -24.72 0.19
CA PRO A 86 -2.11 -26.01 0.86
C PRO A 86 -1.45 -26.01 2.24
N ALA A 87 -0.26 -25.42 2.37
CA ALA A 87 0.48 -25.35 3.62
C ALA A 87 -0.26 -24.57 4.72
N LEU A 88 -0.92 -23.45 4.36
CA LEU A 88 -1.73 -22.68 5.31
C LEU A 88 -2.99 -23.42 5.71
N LYS A 89 -3.63 -24.10 4.76
CA LYS A 89 -4.83 -24.91 5.02
C LYS A 89 -4.55 -26.05 5.97
N GLU A 90 -3.45 -26.76 5.76
CA GLU A 90 -2.99 -27.86 6.65
C GLU A 90 -2.64 -27.32 8.03
N CYS A 91 -1.90 -26.24 8.12
CA CYS A 91 -1.54 -25.58 9.37
C CYS A 91 -2.78 -25.16 10.16
N LEU A 92 -3.77 -24.52 9.50
CA LEU A 92 -5.01 -24.09 10.14
C LEU A 92 -5.85 -25.29 10.62
N ALA A 93 -5.90 -26.38 9.84
CA ALA A 93 -6.59 -27.63 10.24
C ALA A 93 -5.96 -28.26 11.50
N ALA A 94 -4.63 -28.26 11.57
CA ALA A 94 -3.90 -28.73 12.75
C ALA A 94 -4.18 -27.87 13.99
N ILE A 95 -4.13 -26.55 13.87
CA ILE A 95 -4.47 -25.62 14.96
C ILE A 95 -5.90 -25.85 15.47
N ASN A 96 -6.86 -26.04 14.56
CA ASN A 96 -8.26 -26.27 14.92
C ASN A 96 -8.49 -27.65 15.55
N ALA A 97 -7.75 -28.67 15.13
CA ALA A 97 -7.80 -30.01 15.74
C ALA A 97 -7.29 -29.98 17.17
N GLN A 98 -6.19 -29.30 17.47
CA GLN A 98 -5.68 -29.10 18.83
C GLN A 98 -6.70 -28.44 19.77
N LYS A 99 -7.40 -27.42 19.30
CA LYS A 99 -8.44 -26.74 20.10
C LYS A 99 -9.59 -27.67 20.49
N LYS A 100 -9.94 -28.63 19.62
CA LYS A 100 -10.99 -29.65 19.89
C LYS A 100 -10.51 -30.79 20.80
N ALA A 101 -9.20 -31.02 20.81
CA ALA A 101 -8.58 -32.10 21.57
C ALA A 101 -8.17 -31.70 23.01
N LYS A 102 -8.72 -30.61 23.58
CA LYS A 102 -8.39 -30.10 24.92
C LYS A 102 -8.48 -31.14 26.06
N ASP A 103 -9.07 -32.29 25.80
CA ASP A 103 -9.20 -33.42 26.78
C ASP A 103 -8.26 -34.60 26.52
N LYS A 104 -7.46 -34.59 25.45
CA LYS A 104 -6.46 -35.68 25.18
C LYS A 104 -5.20 -35.04 24.63
N ALA A 105 -4.17 -35.02 25.46
CA ALA A 105 -2.85 -34.46 25.17
C ALA A 105 -2.15 -35.19 24.00
N GLU A 106 -2.32 -34.69 22.78
CA GLU A 106 -1.32 -34.80 21.72
C GLU A 106 -1.09 -33.41 21.20
N ASP A 107 0.00 -32.81 21.67
CA ASP A 107 0.51 -31.54 21.15
C ASP A 107 1.04 -31.78 19.72
N SER A 108 0.31 -31.37 18.69
CA SER A 108 0.76 -31.52 17.30
C SER A 108 1.93 -30.60 16.99
N GLY A 109 2.39 -29.81 17.95
CA GLY A 109 3.51 -28.86 17.77
C GLY A 109 3.26 -27.73 16.80
N VAL A 110 2.07 -27.60 16.15
CA VAL A 110 1.76 -26.57 15.18
C VAL A 110 1.11 -25.37 15.87
N SER A 111 1.66 -24.19 15.68
CA SER A 111 1.27 -22.95 16.36
C SER A 111 0.70 -21.89 15.41
N ARG A 112 0.18 -20.80 15.97
CA ARG A 112 -0.23 -19.62 15.21
C ARG A 112 0.99 -18.92 14.57
N GLU A 113 2.14 -19.04 15.20
CA GLU A 113 3.43 -18.55 14.72
C GLU A 113 3.85 -19.27 13.45
N ASP A 114 3.59 -20.60 13.34
CA ASP A 114 3.86 -21.36 12.11
C ASP A 114 2.98 -20.90 10.95
N TYR A 115 1.70 -20.65 11.22
CA TYR A 115 0.81 -20.07 10.21
C TYR A 115 1.32 -18.71 9.74
N ALA A 116 1.73 -17.84 10.67
CA ALA A 116 2.27 -16.52 10.35
C ALA A 116 3.57 -16.63 9.54
N ARG A 117 4.45 -17.55 9.88
CA ARG A 117 5.69 -17.83 9.16
C ARG A 117 5.42 -18.28 7.72
N ILE A 118 4.54 -19.26 7.52
CA ILE A 118 4.17 -19.76 6.18
C ILE A 118 3.57 -18.63 5.33
N ALA A 119 2.69 -17.81 5.90
CA ALA A 119 2.10 -16.66 5.19
C ALA A 119 3.14 -15.63 4.78
N CYS A 120 4.12 -15.34 5.64
CA CYS A 120 5.23 -14.45 5.33
C CYS A 120 6.19 -15.03 4.29
N GLU A 121 6.45 -16.33 4.32
CA GLU A 121 7.27 -17.03 3.31
C GLU A 121 6.59 -17.00 1.93
N THR A 122 5.25 -17.10 1.91
CA THR A 122 4.47 -17.18 0.68
C THR A 122 4.28 -15.81 0.02
N TRP A 123 3.97 -14.73 0.77
CA TRP A 123 3.59 -13.45 0.20
C TRP A 123 4.46 -12.29 0.68
N LEU A 124 5.02 -11.54 -0.27
CA LEU A 124 5.89 -10.41 0.00
C LEU A 124 5.16 -9.30 0.77
N ASP A 125 3.93 -8.97 0.39
CA ASP A 125 3.17 -7.90 1.04
C ASP A 125 2.73 -8.24 2.48
N VAL A 126 2.50 -9.52 2.79
CA VAL A 126 2.27 -10.00 4.16
C VAL A 126 3.56 -9.85 4.98
N ARG A 127 4.69 -10.27 4.43
CA ARG A 127 6.00 -10.15 5.06
C ARG A 127 6.39 -8.70 5.31
N ALA A 128 6.06 -7.79 4.36
CA ALA A 128 6.42 -6.38 4.42
C ALA A 128 5.47 -5.54 5.30
N PHE A 129 4.15 -5.63 5.05
CA PHE A 129 3.15 -4.75 5.68
C PHE A 129 2.40 -5.41 6.83
N GLY A 130 2.47 -6.73 6.92
CA GLY A 130 1.65 -7.51 7.84
C GLY A 130 0.22 -7.74 7.33
N GLN A 131 -0.50 -8.60 8.02
CA GLN A 131 -1.88 -8.96 7.72
C GLN A 131 -2.60 -9.48 8.96
N VAL A 132 -3.90 -9.26 9.04
CA VAL A 132 -4.77 -9.92 10.02
C VAL A 132 -5.59 -10.99 9.30
N PHE A 133 -5.37 -12.25 9.67
CA PHE A 133 -6.16 -13.37 9.22
C PHE A 133 -7.25 -13.67 10.27
N ALA A 134 -8.48 -13.25 10.00
CA ALA A 134 -9.62 -13.49 10.87
C ALA A 134 -10.56 -14.49 10.21
N PHE A 135 -10.62 -15.71 10.75
CA PHE A 135 -11.47 -16.76 10.25
C PHE A 135 -12.72 -16.90 11.13
N LYS A 136 -13.90 -16.63 10.56
CA LYS A 136 -15.16 -16.98 11.20
C LYS A 136 -15.41 -18.48 11.02
N SER A 137 -15.73 -19.19 12.09
CA SER A 137 -16.22 -20.56 12.01
C SER A 137 -17.53 -20.60 11.21
N GLY A 138 -17.57 -21.41 10.15
CA GLY A 138 -18.66 -21.43 9.15
C GLY A 138 -19.94 -22.14 9.58
N LYS A 139 -20.29 -22.22 10.87
CA LYS A 139 -21.60 -22.72 11.35
C LYS A 139 -22.42 -21.58 11.94
N LYS A 140 -23.61 -21.39 11.39
CA LYS A 140 -24.72 -20.61 11.95
C LYS A 140 -25.29 -21.31 13.18
N ASP A 141 -24.58 -21.33 14.28
CA ASP A 141 -25.16 -21.58 15.59
C ASP A 141 -24.92 -20.34 16.43
N GLU A 142 -26.00 -19.58 16.62
CA GLU A 142 -26.07 -18.32 17.37
C GLU A 142 -25.95 -18.52 18.88
N SER A 143 -25.54 -19.68 19.36
CA SER A 143 -25.36 -19.94 20.78
C SER A 143 -23.90 -20.23 21.09
N GLU A 144 -23.31 -19.31 21.85
CA GLU A 144 -22.04 -19.39 22.56
C GLU A 144 -20.76 -19.28 21.72
N GLY A 145 -20.13 -18.10 21.81
CA GLY A 145 -18.67 -17.91 21.77
C GLY A 145 -17.90 -18.70 20.69
N SER A 146 -18.21 -18.51 19.39
CA SER A 146 -17.33 -19.09 18.38
C SER A 146 -15.98 -18.38 18.45
N ASP A 147 -14.99 -19.07 19.02
CA ASP A 147 -13.58 -18.70 19.08
C ASP A 147 -13.02 -18.50 17.66
N ALA A 148 -13.28 -17.34 17.07
CA ALA A 148 -12.68 -16.95 15.81
C ALA A 148 -11.14 -16.96 16.01
N VAL A 149 -10.45 -17.78 15.24
CA VAL A 149 -8.98 -17.74 15.25
C VAL A 149 -8.55 -16.47 14.53
N SER A 150 -8.03 -15.50 15.27
CA SER A 150 -7.42 -14.31 14.71
C SER A 150 -5.90 -14.44 14.82
N ILE A 151 -5.21 -14.33 13.68
CA ILE A 151 -3.75 -14.35 13.59
C ILE A 151 -3.32 -13.01 13.01
N GLY A 152 -2.67 -12.18 13.85
CA GLY A 152 -2.15 -10.88 13.48
C GLY A 152 -0.66 -10.95 13.17
N ILE A 153 -0.27 -10.50 11.99
CA ILE A 153 1.13 -10.35 11.58
C ILE A 153 1.43 -8.85 11.49
N ARG A 154 2.45 -8.40 12.21
CA ARG A 154 2.95 -7.04 12.14
C ARG A 154 4.17 -6.98 11.24
N GLY A 155 4.05 -6.29 10.08
CA GLY A 155 5.16 -6.10 9.16
C GLY A 155 6.14 -5.03 9.62
N PRO A 156 7.38 -5.05 9.08
CA PRO A 156 8.43 -4.07 9.36
C PRO A 156 8.23 -2.73 8.66
N VAL A 157 7.54 -2.70 7.54
CA VAL A 157 7.40 -1.52 6.69
C VAL A 157 6.22 -0.67 7.15
N SER A 158 6.51 0.55 7.57
CA SER A 158 5.53 1.58 7.92
C SER A 158 5.58 2.69 6.88
N ILE A 159 4.43 3.08 6.34
CA ILE A 159 4.28 4.20 5.39
C ILE A 159 3.19 5.12 5.91
N GLN A 160 3.45 6.42 5.87
CA GLN A 160 2.47 7.45 6.22
C GLN A 160 1.68 7.87 4.98
N SER A 161 0.52 8.50 5.15
CA SER A 161 -0.15 9.22 4.07
C SER A 161 0.80 10.26 3.48
N ALA A 162 0.72 10.47 2.17
CA ALA A 162 1.42 11.57 1.53
C ALA A 162 0.57 12.84 1.62
N PHE A 163 1.21 13.95 1.94
CA PHE A 163 0.58 15.26 1.94
C PHE A 163 1.26 16.20 0.96
N SER A 164 0.48 17.09 0.34
CA SER A 164 1.04 18.11 -0.53
C SER A 164 1.80 19.16 0.29
N LYS A 165 2.78 19.82 -0.34
CA LYS A 165 3.59 20.86 0.30
C LYS A 165 2.83 22.17 0.47
N GLU A 166 1.87 22.40 -0.42
CA GLU A 166 0.98 23.56 -0.42
C GLU A 166 -0.48 23.08 -0.57
N SER A 167 -1.43 23.96 -0.26
CA SER A 167 -2.83 23.68 -0.51
C SER A 167 -3.07 23.49 -2.01
N VAL A 168 -3.89 22.49 -2.37
CA VAL A 168 -4.11 22.13 -3.76
C VAL A 168 -5.40 22.76 -4.32
N ASN A 169 -5.35 23.16 -5.59
CA ASN A 169 -6.53 23.62 -6.31
C ASN A 169 -7.22 22.41 -6.97
N ILE A 170 -8.49 22.14 -6.57
CA ILE A 170 -9.31 21.07 -7.15
C ILE A 170 -10.24 21.67 -8.21
N VAL A 171 -10.01 21.26 -9.45
CA VAL A 171 -10.85 21.60 -10.60
C VAL A 171 -11.94 20.55 -10.75
N SER A 172 -13.19 21.02 -10.85
CA SER A 172 -14.38 20.17 -11.08
C SER A 172 -14.95 20.47 -12.46
N SER A 173 -15.13 19.43 -13.26
CA SER A 173 -15.71 19.54 -14.60
C SER A 173 -16.87 18.60 -14.75
N GLN A 174 -17.99 19.09 -15.29
CA GLN A 174 -19.11 18.24 -15.65
C GLN A 174 -18.80 17.49 -16.94
N ILE A 175 -19.12 16.21 -16.96
CA ILE A 175 -19.00 15.34 -18.13
C ILE A 175 -20.35 14.74 -18.46
N THR A 176 -20.62 14.52 -19.75
CA THR A 176 -21.81 13.86 -20.24
C THR A 176 -21.42 12.60 -21.01
N LYS A 177 -22.21 11.55 -20.91
CA LYS A 177 -22.04 10.36 -21.73
C LYS A 177 -22.55 10.65 -23.15
N SER A 178 -21.77 10.26 -24.16
CA SER A 178 -22.16 10.37 -25.57
C SER A 178 -23.16 9.27 -25.97
N VAL A 179 -23.17 8.15 -25.24
CA VAL A 179 -24.04 6.99 -25.50
C VAL A 179 -24.60 6.49 -24.17
N ASN A 180 -25.89 6.18 -24.12
CA ASN A 180 -26.55 5.61 -22.94
C ASN A 180 -26.21 4.14 -22.78
N LEU A 181 -26.08 3.69 -21.52
CA LEU A 181 -25.78 2.31 -21.16
C LEU A 181 -26.96 1.36 -21.40
N GLU A 182 -28.20 1.89 -21.27
CA GLU A 182 -29.43 1.13 -21.37
C GLU A 182 -30.29 1.68 -22.51
N THR A 183 -30.95 0.79 -23.22
CA THR A 183 -31.94 1.15 -24.21
C THR A 183 -33.19 1.69 -23.51
N SER A 184 -33.70 2.84 -23.97
CA SER A 184 -34.98 3.34 -23.46
C SER A 184 -36.11 2.31 -23.72
N ALA A 185 -37.00 2.15 -22.75
CA ALA A 185 -38.20 1.33 -22.95
C ALA A 185 -39.13 1.86 -24.06
N ASP A 186 -38.95 3.14 -24.44
CA ASP A 186 -39.67 3.81 -25.53
C ASP A 186 -38.71 3.88 -26.75
N PRO A 187 -39.03 3.20 -27.88
CA PRO A 187 -38.21 3.18 -29.07
C PRO A 187 -37.96 4.56 -29.71
N ASP A 188 -38.89 5.49 -29.50
CA ASP A 188 -38.85 6.83 -30.09
C ASP A 188 -38.17 7.87 -29.15
N ARG A 189 -37.78 7.48 -27.94
CA ARG A 189 -37.11 8.35 -26.97
C ARG A 189 -35.65 7.94 -26.74
N LYS A 190 -34.76 8.86 -27.03
CA LYS A 190 -33.36 8.78 -26.54
C LYS A 190 -33.40 8.79 -25.01
N GLY A 191 -32.74 7.82 -24.37
CA GLY A 191 -32.59 7.80 -22.93
C GLY A 191 -31.98 9.10 -22.41
N ARG A 192 -32.27 9.48 -21.14
CA ARG A 192 -31.76 10.71 -20.54
C ARG A 192 -30.22 10.67 -20.53
N ASP A 193 -29.61 11.76 -20.97
CA ASP A 193 -28.15 11.93 -20.89
C ASP A 193 -27.71 11.84 -19.44
N THR A 194 -26.80 10.89 -19.15
CA THR A 194 -26.26 10.72 -17.81
C THR A 194 -25.10 11.71 -17.63
N MET A 195 -25.27 12.64 -16.73
CA MET A 195 -24.22 13.60 -16.35
C MET A 195 -23.37 13.01 -15.23
N GLY A 196 -22.08 13.29 -15.25
CA GLY A 196 -21.13 12.94 -14.19
C GLY A 196 -20.24 14.14 -13.86
N MET A 197 -19.56 14.06 -12.74
CA MET A 197 -18.54 15.03 -12.35
C MET A 197 -17.17 14.37 -12.38
N LYS A 198 -16.17 15.09 -12.90
CA LYS A 198 -14.77 14.72 -12.86
C LYS A 198 -14.01 15.75 -12.03
N HIS A 199 -13.32 15.29 -11.00
CA HIS A 199 -12.55 16.14 -10.09
C HIS A 199 -11.07 15.79 -10.22
N ARG A 200 -10.19 16.81 -10.23
CA ARG A 200 -8.76 16.64 -10.37
C ARG A 200 -8.00 17.71 -9.61
N VAL A 201 -6.88 17.37 -9.05
CA VAL A 201 -5.87 18.33 -8.57
C VAL A 201 -5.24 18.98 -9.80
N HIS A 202 -5.17 20.31 -9.81
CA HIS A 202 -4.49 21.02 -10.90
C HIS A 202 -2.99 20.74 -10.87
N TYR A 203 -2.36 21.01 -9.73
CA TYR A 203 -0.95 20.75 -9.47
C TYR A 203 -0.70 20.55 -7.98
N GLY A 204 0.27 19.73 -7.63
CA GLY A 204 0.74 19.56 -6.24
C GLY A 204 1.99 18.71 -6.16
N VAL A 205 2.90 19.07 -5.25
CA VAL A 205 4.06 18.29 -4.86
C VAL A 205 3.75 17.59 -3.54
N TYR A 206 3.80 16.28 -3.54
CA TYR A 206 3.45 15.43 -2.40
C TYR A 206 4.67 14.77 -1.80
N THR A 207 4.66 14.60 -0.48
CA THR A 207 5.71 13.88 0.24
C THR A 207 5.09 12.81 1.13
N ALA A 208 5.52 11.56 0.97
CA ALA A 208 5.23 10.45 1.88
C ALA A 208 6.49 10.05 2.62
N PHE A 209 6.35 9.65 3.89
CA PHE A 209 7.45 9.14 4.71
C PHE A 209 7.19 7.70 5.11
N GLY A 210 8.27 6.94 5.30
CA GLY A 210 8.18 5.60 5.81
C GLY A 210 9.45 5.13 6.50
N SER A 211 9.34 3.93 7.08
CA SER A 211 10.46 3.28 7.76
C SER A 211 10.38 1.76 7.67
N ILE A 212 11.52 1.09 7.77
CA ILE A 212 11.65 -0.35 7.87
C ILE A 212 12.37 -0.67 9.18
N ASN A 213 11.70 -1.39 10.08
CA ASN A 213 12.20 -1.69 11.40
C ASN A 213 12.70 -3.14 11.50
N VAL A 214 13.89 -3.33 12.05
CA VAL A 214 14.56 -4.64 12.15
C VAL A 214 13.81 -5.63 13.04
N GLN A 215 13.24 -5.19 14.16
CA GLN A 215 12.55 -6.11 15.08
C GLN A 215 11.35 -6.83 14.46
N PRO A 216 10.40 -6.15 13.77
CA PRO A 216 9.38 -6.88 13.03
C PRO A 216 9.95 -7.64 11.82
N ALA A 217 10.99 -7.14 11.16
CA ALA A 217 11.63 -7.82 10.03
C ALA A 217 12.18 -9.20 10.44
N SER A 218 12.82 -9.31 11.58
CA SER A 218 13.32 -10.59 12.10
C SER A 218 12.21 -11.60 12.38
N LYS A 219 11.00 -11.14 12.70
CA LYS A 219 9.82 -12.01 12.94
C LYS A 219 9.12 -12.44 11.66
N THR A 220 9.10 -11.58 10.64
CA THR A 220 8.43 -11.88 9.37
C THR A 220 9.35 -12.51 8.34
N GLY A 221 10.67 -12.49 8.58
CA GLY A 221 11.67 -12.93 7.61
C GLY A 221 11.92 -11.89 6.48
N PHE A 222 11.54 -10.63 6.68
CA PHE A 222 11.81 -9.55 5.73
C PHE A 222 13.32 -9.31 5.60
N SER A 223 13.81 -9.35 4.37
CA SER A 223 15.24 -9.39 4.04
C SER A 223 15.72 -8.09 3.40
N GLU A 224 17.04 -7.97 3.21
CA GLU A 224 17.66 -6.90 2.40
C GLU A 224 17.14 -6.90 0.95
N GLN A 225 16.90 -8.08 0.39
CA GLN A 225 16.33 -8.22 -0.97
C GLN A 225 14.90 -7.69 -1.04
N ASP A 226 14.10 -7.92 0.02
CA ASP A 226 12.74 -7.36 0.10
C ASP A 226 12.78 -5.83 0.25
N ALA A 227 13.80 -5.29 0.94
CA ALA A 227 14.00 -3.85 1.03
C ALA A 227 14.37 -3.23 -0.33
N GLU A 228 15.21 -3.89 -1.14
CA GLU A 228 15.50 -3.47 -2.51
C GLU A 228 14.26 -3.57 -3.41
N ALA A 229 13.45 -4.62 -3.28
CA ALA A 229 12.19 -4.73 -4.01
C ALA A 229 11.18 -3.62 -3.63
N LEU A 230 11.16 -3.20 -2.36
CA LEU A 230 10.36 -2.04 -1.93
C LEU A 230 10.93 -0.74 -2.51
N LYS A 231 12.25 -0.56 -2.48
CA LYS A 231 12.93 0.62 -3.03
C LYS A 231 12.61 0.80 -4.51
N GLU A 232 12.69 -0.28 -5.29
CA GLU A 232 12.37 -0.25 -6.72
C GLU A 232 10.87 0.00 -6.98
N ALA A 233 9.98 -0.61 -6.21
CA ALA A 233 8.54 -0.37 -6.32
C ALA A 233 8.17 1.09 -5.97
N LEU A 234 8.87 1.73 -5.03
CA LEU A 234 8.69 3.15 -4.71
C LEU A 234 9.23 4.05 -5.81
N ARG A 235 10.39 3.75 -6.39
CA ARG A 235 11.01 4.50 -7.48
C ARG A 235 10.13 4.52 -8.74
N THR A 236 9.45 3.42 -9.02
CA THR A 236 8.61 3.20 -10.22
C THR A 236 7.11 3.19 -9.90
N LEU A 237 6.68 3.88 -8.83
CA LEU A 237 5.37 3.70 -8.20
C LEU A 237 4.18 3.92 -9.14
N PHE A 238 4.31 4.81 -10.13
CA PHE A 238 3.24 5.17 -11.05
C PHE A 238 3.34 4.49 -12.43
N ARG A 239 4.35 3.63 -12.64
CA ARG A 239 4.44 2.82 -13.85
C ARG A 239 3.23 1.86 -13.93
N ASN A 240 2.57 1.80 -15.07
CA ASN A 240 1.36 1.00 -15.31
C ASN A 240 0.18 1.32 -14.35
N ASP A 241 0.13 2.53 -13.77
CA ASP A 241 -0.95 2.99 -12.89
C ASP A 241 -1.99 3.87 -13.61
N ALA A 242 -1.90 3.98 -14.93
CA ALA A 242 -2.77 4.82 -15.73
C ALA A 242 -4.25 4.43 -15.64
N THR A 243 -5.09 5.42 -15.44
CA THR A 243 -6.54 5.30 -15.45
C THR A 243 -7.17 6.59 -16.02
N SER A 244 -8.49 6.59 -16.26
CA SER A 244 -9.18 7.82 -16.67
C SER A 244 -9.07 8.97 -15.65
N ALA A 245 -8.83 8.67 -14.37
CA ALA A 245 -8.62 9.65 -13.31
C ALA A 245 -7.14 10.09 -13.19
N ARG A 246 -6.23 9.26 -13.64
CA ARG A 246 -4.77 9.45 -13.61
C ARG A 246 -4.20 9.03 -14.97
N PRO A 247 -4.26 9.89 -16.00
CA PRO A 247 -3.63 9.62 -17.29
C PRO A 247 -2.11 9.43 -17.14
N ASP A 248 -1.48 8.73 -18.07
CA ASP A 248 -0.03 8.60 -18.12
C ASP A 248 0.64 9.98 -18.10
N GLY A 249 1.75 10.10 -17.36
CA GLY A 249 2.47 11.36 -17.19
C GLY A 249 1.79 12.36 -16.26
N SER A 250 0.62 12.06 -15.69
CA SER A 250 -0.07 12.96 -14.74
C SER A 250 0.41 12.82 -13.31
N MET A 251 1.15 11.78 -13.00
CA MET A 251 1.83 11.56 -11.72
C MET A 251 3.24 11.04 -11.99
N GLU A 252 4.20 11.58 -11.25
CA GLU A 252 5.61 11.27 -11.44
C GLU A 252 6.32 11.21 -10.09
N VAL A 253 7.12 10.15 -9.86
CA VAL A 253 8.05 10.11 -8.73
C VAL A 253 9.25 10.98 -9.09
N VAL A 254 9.45 12.07 -8.34
CA VAL A 254 10.57 12.98 -8.57
C VAL A 254 11.83 12.48 -7.89
N LYS A 255 11.72 12.12 -6.61
CA LYS A 255 12.85 11.61 -5.81
C LYS A 255 12.36 10.61 -4.78
N LEU A 256 13.18 9.57 -4.61
CA LEU A 256 13.15 8.70 -3.45
C LEU A 256 14.42 8.96 -2.63
N VAL A 257 14.26 9.37 -1.39
CA VAL A 257 15.37 9.53 -0.44
C VAL A 257 15.38 8.32 0.49
N TRP A 258 16.51 7.65 0.57
CA TRP A 258 16.69 6.40 1.30
C TRP A 258 17.82 6.55 2.31
N TRP A 259 17.50 6.52 3.62
CA TRP A 259 18.46 6.63 4.72
C TRP A 259 18.73 5.26 5.33
N GLU A 260 20.00 4.88 5.41
CA GLU A 260 20.45 3.61 5.96
C GLU A 260 21.19 3.85 7.27
N HIS A 261 20.58 3.41 8.37
CA HIS A 261 21.23 3.49 9.67
C HIS A 261 22.31 2.40 9.80
N ASN A 262 23.27 2.62 10.70
CA ASN A 262 24.35 1.65 10.96
C ASN A 262 24.01 0.67 12.09
N CYS A 263 22.76 0.66 12.59
CA CYS A 263 22.34 -0.19 13.69
C CYS A 263 20.83 -0.51 13.62
N PRO A 264 20.40 -1.61 14.28
CA PRO A 264 19.00 -2.05 14.24
C PRO A 264 17.99 -1.07 14.82
N SER A 265 18.38 -0.29 15.83
CA SER A 265 17.49 0.70 16.49
C SER A 265 17.45 2.04 15.77
N GLY A 266 18.39 2.28 14.84
CA GLY A 266 18.60 3.55 14.18
C GLY A 266 19.47 4.53 14.96
N GLN A 267 20.34 5.29 14.27
CA GLN A 267 21.17 6.35 14.84
C GLN A 267 20.32 7.54 15.30
N TYR A 268 19.19 7.75 14.65
CA TYR A 268 18.23 8.82 14.92
C TYR A 268 16.79 8.28 14.88
N SER A 269 15.86 8.98 15.54
CA SER A 269 14.44 8.70 15.40
C SER A 269 13.98 9.04 13.97
N SER A 270 13.02 8.27 13.42
CA SER A 270 12.46 8.54 12.10
C SER A 270 11.93 9.97 11.98
N ALA A 271 11.31 10.52 13.04
CA ALA A 271 10.83 11.89 13.04
C ALA A 271 11.96 12.92 12.82
N LYS A 272 13.15 12.68 13.38
CA LYS A 272 14.32 13.56 13.17
C LYS A 272 14.86 13.42 11.75
N VAL A 273 14.96 12.19 11.24
CA VAL A 273 15.39 11.90 9.86
C VAL A 273 14.43 12.54 8.86
N HIS A 274 13.13 12.33 9.01
CA HIS A 274 12.11 12.88 8.11
C HIS A 274 12.12 14.43 8.09
N ARG A 275 12.37 15.08 9.23
CA ARG A 275 12.49 16.55 9.30
C ARG A 275 13.74 17.12 8.66
N SER A 276 14.76 16.30 8.37
CA SER A 276 15.94 16.75 7.62
C SER A 276 15.64 16.97 6.13
N LEU A 277 14.53 16.41 5.62
CA LEU A 277 14.13 16.59 4.24
C LEU A 277 13.62 18.02 3.99
N ARG A 278 14.12 18.65 2.95
CA ARG A 278 13.67 19.95 2.43
C ARG A 278 13.10 19.73 1.04
N VAL A 279 11.85 20.07 0.84
CA VAL A 279 11.17 19.99 -0.46
C VAL A 279 10.52 21.34 -0.73
N ASN A 280 10.87 21.96 -1.86
CA ASN A 280 10.27 23.22 -2.30
C ASN A 280 9.45 22.97 -3.57
N GLN A 281 8.19 23.40 -3.53
CA GLN A 281 7.33 23.42 -4.71
C GLN A 281 7.71 24.59 -5.58
N PRO A 282 7.93 24.41 -6.90
CA PRO A 282 8.22 25.52 -7.81
C PRO A 282 6.95 26.36 -8.07
N GLU A 283 7.13 27.65 -8.35
CA GLU A 283 6.04 28.52 -8.79
C GLU A 283 5.50 28.11 -10.16
N ASP A 284 6.40 27.70 -11.07
CA ASP A 284 6.04 27.14 -12.37
C ASP A 284 5.76 25.64 -12.24
N PRO A 285 4.51 25.20 -12.46
CA PRO A 285 4.17 23.77 -12.41
C PRO A 285 4.91 22.89 -13.42
N SER A 286 5.51 23.46 -14.46
CA SER A 286 6.31 22.69 -15.43
C SER A 286 7.73 22.40 -14.94
N ALA A 287 8.19 23.08 -13.89
CA ALA A 287 9.48 22.86 -13.29
C ALA A 287 9.42 21.74 -12.25
N LEU A 288 10.52 20.98 -12.11
CA LEU A 288 10.61 19.95 -11.06
C LEU A 288 10.84 20.58 -9.68
N PRO A 289 10.23 20.02 -8.62
CA PRO A 289 10.51 20.47 -7.26
C PRO A 289 11.96 20.20 -6.87
N THR A 290 12.52 21.07 -6.02
CA THR A 290 13.86 20.85 -5.45
C THR A 290 13.74 20.01 -4.19
N VAL A 291 14.61 18.99 -4.10
CA VAL A 291 14.68 18.08 -2.95
C VAL A 291 16.10 18.10 -2.40
N ALA A 292 16.24 18.35 -1.11
CA ALA A 292 17.54 18.38 -0.42
C ALA A 292 17.42 17.76 0.98
N VAL A 293 18.55 17.30 1.52
CA VAL A 293 18.66 16.77 2.88
C VAL A 293 19.53 17.71 3.70
N ASP A 294 19.04 18.12 4.85
CA ASP A 294 19.82 18.88 5.84
C ASP A 294 20.73 17.92 6.62
N GLU A 295 21.93 17.73 6.11
CA GLU A 295 22.92 16.80 6.69
C GLU A 295 23.35 17.21 8.10
N SER A 296 23.30 18.51 8.43
CA SER A 296 23.66 19.01 9.75
C SER A 296 22.74 18.48 10.86
N ALA A 297 21.49 18.21 10.51
CA ALA A 297 20.51 17.64 11.42
C ALA A 297 20.74 16.13 11.71
N ILE A 298 21.40 15.40 10.81
CA ILE A 298 21.56 13.95 10.83
C ILE A 298 23.01 13.52 10.56
N CYS A 299 23.97 14.15 11.21
CA CYS A 299 25.41 13.92 11.00
C CYS A 299 25.76 12.43 11.01
N GLY A 300 26.49 11.98 9.97
CA GLY A 300 26.98 10.60 9.85
C GLY A 300 25.90 9.56 9.49
N LEU A 301 24.65 9.95 9.23
CA LEU A 301 23.65 9.07 8.65
C LEU A 301 23.83 9.01 7.13
N LYS A 302 24.02 7.80 6.61
CA LYS A 302 24.13 7.59 5.15
C LYS A 302 22.76 7.73 4.50
N TYR A 303 22.74 8.35 3.34
CA TYR A 303 21.53 8.38 2.51
C TYR A 303 21.88 8.36 1.02
N THR A 304 20.89 7.95 0.23
CA THR A 304 20.94 8.01 -1.23
C THR A 304 19.70 8.74 -1.73
N MET A 305 19.88 9.68 -2.66
CA MET A 305 18.79 10.29 -3.42
C MET A 305 18.72 9.64 -4.79
N ILE A 306 17.57 9.05 -5.08
CA ILE A 306 17.33 8.26 -6.28
C ILE A 306 16.28 9.00 -7.11
N ASP A 307 16.58 9.19 -8.40
CA ASP A 307 15.59 9.73 -9.34
C ASP A 307 14.45 8.74 -9.54
N GLY A 308 13.23 9.25 -9.57
CA GLY A 308 12.07 8.47 -9.93
C GLY A 308 12.01 8.13 -11.43
N GLU A 309 10.97 7.47 -11.82
CA GLU A 309 10.72 7.09 -13.20
C GLU A 309 9.27 7.37 -13.58
#